data_cbd6bd51b5e3853e9e64ba0910802a72
#
_entry.id   cbd6bd51b5e3853e9e64ba0910802a72
#
_cell.length_a   1.000
_cell.length_b   1.000
_cell.length_c   1.000
_cell.angle_alpha   90.00
_cell.angle_beta   90.00
_cell.angle_gamma   90.00
#
_symmetry.space_group_name_H-M   'P 1'
#
loop_
_entity.id
_entity.type
_entity.pdbx_description
1 polymer ?
#
loop_
_entity_poly.entity_id
_entity_poly.type
_entity_poly.pdbx_seq_one_letter_code
_entity_poly.pdbx_strand_id
1 'polypeptide(L)'
;MVYILLAPGFEEMEALVPADLLRRAELEVALTTVGPTMVPGAHHITVQSDLAVDQVQLKAGDMVVLPGGGAGVENLAACPGVETLVRQAAADELVWVAA
;
A
#
# COMPACT_ATOMS: atom_id res chain seq x y z
N MET A 1 -4.90 -9.57 -6.59
CA MET A 1 -4.67 -8.92 -5.26
C MET A 1 -4.24 -7.48 -5.46
N VAL A 2 -4.85 -6.57 -4.73
CA VAL A 2 -4.46 -5.16 -4.66
C VAL A 2 -3.77 -4.93 -3.32
N TYR A 3 -2.53 -4.48 -3.35
CA TYR A 3 -1.75 -4.15 -2.16
C TYR A 3 -1.74 -2.63 -1.99
N ILE A 4 -2.36 -2.12 -0.94
CA ILE A 4 -2.34 -0.69 -0.61
C ILE A 4 -1.30 -0.49 0.48
N LEU A 5 -0.23 0.24 0.17
CA LEU A 5 0.89 0.40 1.09
C LEU A 5 0.58 1.49 2.12
N LEU A 6 0.75 1.14 3.40
CA LEU A 6 0.52 2.06 4.51
C LEU A 6 1.85 2.34 5.21
N ALA A 7 2.30 3.58 5.15
CA ALA A 7 3.42 4.06 5.95
C ALA A 7 2.92 5.11 6.93
N PRO A 8 3.53 5.27 8.12
CA PRO A 8 3.13 6.31 9.06
C PRO A 8 3.03 7.68 8.37
N GLY A 9 1.91 8.37 8.59
CA GLY A 9 1.63 9.65 7.95
C GLY A 9 0.94 9.56 6.57
N PHE A 10 0.46 8.37 6.18
CA PHE A 10 -0.30 8.21 4.94
C PHE A 10 -1.61 9.00 4.99
N GLU A 11 -2.09 9.45 3.80
CA GLU A 11 -3.39 10.12 3.71
C GLU A 11 -4.51 9.07 3.80
N GLU A 12 -5.28 9.13 4.88
CA GLU A 12 -6.27 8.10 5.21
C GLU A 12 -7.30 7.89 4.10
N MET A 13 -7.84 8.97 3.53
CA MET A 13 -8.85 8.85 2.48
C MET A 13 -8.30 8.19 1.22
N GLU A 14 -7.06 8.48 0.87
CA GLU A 14 -6.44 7.94 -0.34
C GLU A 14 -6.15 6.44 -0.24
N ALA A 15 -6.03 5.93 0.97
CA ALA A 15 -5.87 4.50 1.20
C ALA A 15 -7.21 3.79 1.44
N LEU A 16 -8.07 4.37 2.29
CA LEU A 16 -9.27 3.69 2.78
C LEU A 16 -10.44 3.75 1.81
N VAL A 17 -10.59 4.83 1.05
CA VAL A 17 -11.67 4.92 0.06
C VAL A 17 -11.48 3.87 -1.04
N PRO A 18 -10.30 3.74 -1.67
CA PRO A 18 -10.07 2.65 -2.61
C PRO A 18 -10.23 1.26 -1.99
N ALA A 19 -9.71 1.07 -0.77
CA ALA A 19 -9.83 -0.22 -0.09
C ALA A 19 -11.30 -0.61 0.10
N ASP A 20 -12.12 0.31 0.57
CA ASP A 20 -13.55 0.07 0.79
C ASP A 20 -14.27 -0.23 -0.54
N LEU A 21 -14.07 0.61 -1.54
CA LEU A 21 -14.72 0.45 -2.84
C LEU A 21 -14.33 -0.85 -3.54
N LEU A 22 -13.05 -1.20 -3.50
CA LEU A 22 -12.56 -2.42 -4.13
C LEU A 22 -13.08 -3.67 -3.40
N ARG A 23 -13.14 -3.65 -2.07
CA ARG A 23 -13.73 -4.75 -1.30
C ARG A 23 -15.23 -4.88 -1.56
N ARG A 24 -15.95 -3.79 -1.72
CA ARG A 24 -17.36 -3.81 -2.14
C ARG A 24 -17.54 -4.46 -3.50
N ALA A 25 -16.58 -4.28 -4.38
CA ALA A 25 -16.56 -4.91 -5.71
C ALA A 25 -16.08 -6.38 -5.67
N GLU A 26 -15.88 -6.93 -4.47
CA GLU A 26 -15.44 -8.32 -4.25
C GLU A 26 -14.02 -8.61 -4.75
N LEU A 27 -13.18 -7.58 -4.85
CA LEU A 27 -11.77 -7.74 -5.13
C LEU A 27 -10.97 -7.98 -3.85
N GLU A 28 -9.92 -8.75 -3.95
CA GLU A 28 -9.00 -8.98 -2.82
C GLU A 28 -8.10 -7.76 -2.63
N VAL A 29 -8.14 -7.19 -1.43
CA VAL A 29 -7.35 -6.02 -1.04
C VAL A 29 -6.62 -6.32 0.25
N ALA A 30 -5.32 -6.04 0.28
CA ALA A 30 -4.51 -6.13 1.48
C ALA A 30 -3.96 -4.75 1.84
N LEU A 31 -4.28 -4.29 3.05
CA LEU A 31 -3.64 -3.11 3.63
C LEU A 31 -2.26 -3.56 4.14
N THR A 32 -1.21 -3.03 3.52
CA THR A 32 0.14 -3.57 3.64
C THR A 32 1.05 -2.56 4.32
N THR A 33 1.53 -2.87 5.52
CA THR A 33 2.37 -1.93 6.27
C THR A 33 3.83 -1.99 5.87
N VAL A 34 4.48 -0.83 5.91
CA VAL A 34 5.94 -0.71 5.81
C VAL A 34 6.60 -0.44 7.17
N GLY A 35 5.85 -0.56 8.24
CA GLY A 35 6.30 -0.29 9.59
C GLY A 35 5.47 -1.08 10.60
N PRO A 36 4.85 -0.42 11.59
CA PRO A 36 4.07 -1.11 12.60
C PRO A 36 2.78 -1.70 12.02
N THR A 37 2.23 -2.71 12.71
CA THR A 37 0.94 -3.30 12.33
C THR A 37 -0.19 -2.29 12.42
N MET A 38 -0.19 -1.44 13.44
CA MET A 38 -1.12 -0.34 13.61
C MET A 38 -0.49 0.92 13.05
N VAL A 39 -0.94 1.39 11.89
CA VAL A 39 -0.31 2.48 11.15
C VAL A 39 -1.07 3.78 11.37
N PRO A 40 -0.46 4.81 11.96
CA PRO A 40 -1.10 6.11 12.14
C PRO A 40 -1.08 6.89 10.82
N GLY A 41 -2.25 7.38 10.41
CA GLY A 41 -2.36 8.26 9.26
C GLY A 41 -2.02 9.70 9.56
N ALA A 42 -2.02 10.54 8.53
CA ALA A 42 -1.68 11.97 8.62
C ALA A 42 -2.64 12.76 9.53
N HIS A 43 -3.86 12.28 9.70
CA HIS A 43 -4.89 12.94 10.51
C HIS A 43 -5.21 12.13 11.77
N HIS A 44 -4.25 11.39 12.28
CA HIS A 44 -4.31 10.63 13.53
C HIS A 44 -5.36 9.50 13.55
N ILE A 45 -5.75 9.01 12.39
CA ILE A 45 -6.58 7.81 12.26
C ILE A 45 -5.65 6.63 12.11
N THR A 46 -5.62 5.76 13.12
CA THR A 46 -4.77 4.56 13.11
C THR A 46 -5.51 3.41 12.45
N VAL A 47 -4.84 2.77 11.51
CA VAL A 47 -5.40 1.67 10.72
C VAL A 47 -4.61 0.40 10.98
N GLN A 48 -5.32 -0.69 11.21
CA GLN A 48 -4.69 -2.00 11.33
C GLN A 48 -4.40 -2.55 9.93
N SER A 49 -3.13 -2.93 9.70
CA SER A 49 -2.72 -3.56 8.44
C SER A 49 -3.05 -5.05 8.43
N ASP A 50 -3.14 -5.61 7.23
CA ASP A 50 -3.40 -7.03 7.01
C ASP A 50 -2.10 -7.84 6.92
N LEU A 51 -1.05 -7.23 6.33
CA LEU A 51 0.25 -7.88 6.19
C LEU A 51 1.37 -6.83 6.08
N ALA A 52 2.61 -7.31 6.16
CA ALA A 52 3.79 -6.46 6.01
C ALA A 52 4.32 -6.50 4.56
N VAL A 53 5.01 -5.44 4.16
CA VAL A 53 5.53 -5.30 2.79
C VAL A 53 6.50 -6.42 2.40
N ASP A 54 7.26 -6.96 3.35
CA ASP A 54 8.19 -8.06 3.11
C ASP A 54 7.50 -9.42 2.87
N GLN A 55 6.20 -9.50 3.14
CA GLN A 55 5.38 -10.68 2.88
C GLN A 55 4.75 -10.67 1.48
N VAL A 56 4.86 -9.56 0.75
CA VAL A 56 4.24 -9.43 -0.57
C VAL A 56 5.03 -10.22 -1.61
N GLN A 57 4.32 -11.04 -2.37
CA GLN A 57 4.85 -11.74 -3.54
C GLN A 57 3.96 -11.39 -4.73
N LEU A 58 4.46 -10.56 -5.63
CA LEU A 58 3.70 -10.10 -6.78
C LEU A 58 3.48 -11.22 -7.79
N LYS A 59 2.26 -11.25 -8.32
CA LYS A 59 1.82 -12.17 -9.37
C LYS A 59 1.15 -11.39 -10.49
N ALA A 60 1.01 -12.02 -11.63
CA ALA A 60 0.27 -11.44 -12.75
C ALA A 60 -1.13 -11.00 -12.32
N GLY A 61 -1.51 -9.80 -12.71
CA GLY A 61 -2.79 -9.21 -12.37
C GLY A 61 -2.83 -8.43 -11.05
N ASP A 62 -1.74 -8.46 -10.27
CA ASP A 62 -1.66 -7.70 -9.02
C ASP A 62 -1.47 -6.21 -9.26
N MET A 63 -1.86 -5.42 -8.27
CA MET A 63 -1.66 -3.97 -8.27
C MET A 63 -1.05 -3.53 -6.95
N VAL A 64 -0.10 -2.60 -7.03
CA VAL A 64 0.47 -1.91 -5.87
C VAL A 64 -0.04 -0.47 -5.88
N VAL A 65 -0.63 -0.03 -4.77
CA VAL A 65 -1.16 1.33 -4.61
C VAL A 65 -0.33 2.09 -3.58
N LEU A 66 0.11 3.27 -3.96
CA LEU A 66 0.93 4.16 -3.14
C LEU A 66 0.12 5.40 -2.76
N PRO A 67 -0.51 5.41 -1.57
CA PRO A 67 -1.24 6.59 -1.11
C PRO A 67 -0.33 7.79 -0.92
N GLY A 68 -0.91 9.00 -0.98
CA GLY A 68 -0.21 10.23 -0.67
C GLY A 68 -0.06 10.49 0.83
N GLY A 69 0.14 11.76 1.15
CA GLY A 69 0.46 12.22 2.50
C GLY A 69 1.96 12.50 2.61
N GLY A 70 2.34 13.74 3.00
CA GLY A 70 3.74 14.16 2.97
C GLY A 70 4.68 13.23 3.72
N ALA A 71 4.40 12.97 5.02
CA ALA A 71 5.22 12.06 5.81
C ALA A 71 5.09 10.60 5.32
N GLY A 72 3.90 10.20 4.88
CA GLY A 72 3.69 8.86 4.33
C GLY A 72 4.56 8.59 3.10
N VAL A 73 4.60 9.54 2.17
CA VAL A 73 5.44 9.42 0.96
C VAL A 73 6.92 9.36 1.32
N GLU A 74 7.38 10.20 2.26
CA GLU A 74 8.76 10.15 2.73
C GLU A 74 9.10 8.79 3.34
N ASN A 75 8.21 8.24 4.13
CA ASN A 75 8.41 6.93 4.77
C ASN A 75 8.37 5.78 3.76
N LEU A 76 7.51 5.87 2.74
CA LEU A 76 7.54 4.90 1.64
C LEU A 76 8.87 4.95 0.90
N ALA A 77 9.33 6.17 0.55
CA ALA A 77 10.58 6.35 -0.18
C ALA A 77 11.80 5.88 0.62
N ALA A 78 11.75 5.98 1.95
CA ALA A 78 12.84 5.55 2.82
C ALA A 78 12.89 4.04 3.06
N CYS A 79 11.88 3.29 2.63
CA CYS A 79 11.79 1.84 2.86
C CYS A 79 12.36 1.06 1.67
N PRO A 80 13.51 0.34 1.82
CA PRO A 80 14.10 -0.44 0.72
C PRO A 80 13.16 -1.52 0.20
N GLY A 81 12.31 -2.10 1.05
CA GLY A 81 11.33 -3.10 0.63
C GLY A 81 10.28 -2.54 -0.32
N VAL A 82 9.89 -1.27 -0.13
CA VAL A 82 8.96 -0.58 -1.04
C VAL A 82 9.62 -0.33 -2.38
N GLU A 83 10.87 0.16 -2.38
CA GLU A 83 11.61 0.38 -3.62
C GLU A 83 11.74 -0.90 -4.43
N THR A 84 12.12 -1.99 -3.78
CA THR A 84 12.22 -3.31 -4.43
C THR A 84 10.88 -3.72 -5.04
N LEU A 85 9.80 -3.58 -4.30
CA LEU A 85 8.46 -3.94 -4.75
C LEU A 85 8.02 -3.12 -5.96
N VAL A 86 8.24 -1.81 -5.93
CA VAL A 86 7.89 -0.91 -7.04
C VAL A 86 8.71 -1.24 -8.29
N ARG A 87 10.01 -1.53 -8.13
CA ARG A 87 10.86 -1.94 -9.25
C ARG A 87 10.40 -3.25 -9.88
N GLN A 88 10.03 -4.23 -9.05
CA GLN A 88 9.47 -5.50 -9.53
C GLN A 88 8.17 -5.28 -10.29
N ALA A 89 7.26 -4.46 -9.75
CA ALA A 89 6.00 -4.13 -10.40
C ALA A 89 6.21 -3.42 -11.74
N ALA A 90 7.11 -2.44 -11.78
CA ALA A 90 7.40 -1.68 -12.99
C ALA A 90 8.06 -2.53 -14.10
N ALA A 91 8.75 -3.59 -13.73
CA ALA A 91 9.42 -4.49 -14.68
C ALA A 91 8.47 -5.56 -15.25
N ASP A 92 7.27 -5.73 -14.69
CA ASP A 92 6.31 -6.76 -15.09
C ASP A 92 5.09 -6.11 -15.76
N GLU A 93 4.88 -6.41 -17.05
CA GLU A 93 3.76 -5.87 -17.82
C GLU A 93 2.39 -6.29 -17.28
N LEU A 94 2.33 -7.33 -16.45
CA LEU A 94 1.09 -7.87 -15.90
C LEU A 94 0.80 -7.37 -14.47
N VAL A 95 1.60 -6.45 -13.96
CA VAL A 95 1.43 -5.84 -12.64
C VAL A 95 1.24 -4.33 -12.77
N TRP A 96 0.30 -3.79 -12.00
CA TRP A 96 -0.05 -2.36 -12.04
C TRP A 96 0.54 -1.62 -10.85
N VAL A 97 0.89 -0.35 -11.06
CA VAL A 97 1.24 0.58 -10.00
C VAL A 97 0.35 1.80 -10.11
N ALA A 98 -0.33 2.13 -9.01
CA ALA A 98 -1.17 3.32 -8.89
C ALA A 98 -0.63 4.21 -7.76
N ALA A 99 -0.59 5.50 -8.03
CA ALA A 99 -0.12 6.47 -7.03
C ALA A 99 -1.09 7.65 -6.89
#